data_bfb6e2caf15024a1b98bece368798fc2
#
_entry.id   bfb6e2caf15024a1b98bece368798fc2
#
_cell.length_a   1.000
_cell.length_b   1.000
_cell.length_c   1.000
_cell.angle_alpha   90.00
_cell.angle_beta   90.00
_cell.angle_gamma   90.00
#
_symmetry.space_group_name_H-M   'P 1'
#
loop_
_entity.id
_entity.type
_entity.pdbx_description
1 polymer ?
#
loop_
_entity_poly.entity_id
_entity_poly.type
_entity_poly.pdbx_seq_one_letter_code
_entity_poly.pdbx_strand_id
1 'polypeptide(L)'
;MIEASCHCGAVRLEVDSPPAEVTDCHCSICRRYGALWAYYAPGRVRVLPAEPPTDVYVWGERTLTTHRCRECGCVSHWVATDPVVDWMGVNARLMDPEVLAAARVYHSAGS
;
A
#
# COMPACT_ATOMS: atom_id res chain seq x y z
N MET A 1 12.11 -0.29 12.35
CA MET A 1 11.51 -0.40 11.01
C MET A 1 10.34 -1.34 11.05
N ILE A 2 9.27 -0.97 10.40
CA ILE A 2 8.10 -1.84 10.26
C ILE A 2 8.14 -2.46 8.87
N GLU A 3 7.96 -3.78 8.80
CA GLU A 3 7.97 -4.49 7.54
C GLU A 3 6.56 -4.88 7.11
N ALA A 4 6.27 -4.73 5.82
CA ALA A 4 5.11 -5.27 5.16
C ALA A 4 5.58 -6.26 4.09
N SER A 5 4.95 -7.42 4.01
CA SER A 5 5.35 -8.45 3.07
C SER A 5 4.14 -9.06 2.40
N CYS A 6 4.23 -9.32 1.10
CA CYS A 6 3.23 -10.14 0.44
C CYS A 6 3.32 -11.58 0.95
N HIS A 7 2.35 -12.40 0.62
CA HIS A 7 2.27 -13.75 1.17
C HIS A 7 3.50 -14.61 0.80
N CYS A 8 3.96 -14.54 -0.44
CA CYS A 8 5.11 -15.35 -0.87
C CYS A 8 6.47 -14.75 -0.51
N GLY A 9 6.50 -13.50 -0.05
CA GLY A 9 7.73 -12.82 0.34
C GLY A 9 8.51 -12.17 -0.80
N ALA A 10 8.02 -12.27 -2.03
CA ALA A 10 8.75 -11.70 -3.18
C ALA A 10 8.73 -10.16 -3.19
N VAL A 11 7.71 -9.56 -2.59
CA VAL A 11 7.59 -8.10 -2.48
C VAL A 11 7.52 -7.73 -1.00
N ARG A 12 8.46 -6.91 -0.55
CA ARG A 12 8.50 -6.42 0.83
C ARG A 12 8.68 -4.92 0.85
N LEU A 13 8.13 -4.30 1.86
CA LEU A 13 8.30 -2.87 2.08
C LEU A 13 8.72 -2.65 3.53
N GLU A 14 9.59 -1.67 3.74
CA GLU A 14 9.99 -1.23 5.07
C GLU A 14 9.56 0.22 5.23
N VAL A 15 8.91 0.53 6.33
CA VAL A 15 8.53 1.90 6.69
C VAL A 15 9.17 2.27 8.02
N ASP A 16 9.44 3.56 8.21
CA ASP A 16 10.21 4.01 9.37
C ASP A 16 9.43 4.05 10.68
N SER A 17 8.11 3.94 10.61
CA SER A 17 7.27 3.97 11.81
C SER A 17 5.94 3.26 11.55
N PRO A 18 5.32 2.71 12.62
CA PRO A 18 3.99 2.10 12.46
C PRO A 18 2.96 3.18 12.13
N PRO A 19 1.94 2.85 11.32
CA PRO A 19 0.91 3.82 11.01
C PRO A 19 0.02 4.05 12.25
N ALA A 20 -0.24 5.32 12.56
CA ALA A 20 -1.20 5.67 13.59
C ALA A 20 -2.65 5.49 13.08
N GLU A 21 -2.83 5.63 11.76
CA GLU A 21 -4.12 5.52 11.12
C GLU A 21 -3.96 4.84 9.76
N VAL A 22 -4.93 4.00 9.43
CA VAL A 22 -5.05 3.38 8.10
C VAL A 22 -6.40 3.72 7.52
N THR A 23 -6.49 3.79 6.20
CA THR A 23 -7.71 4.16 5.50
C THR A 23 -8.34 2.94 4.85
N ASP A 24 -9.59 2.67 5.21
CA ASP A 24 -10.46 1.74 4.54
C ASP A 24 -11.24 2.52 3.48
N CYS A 25 -10.68 2.57 2.27
CA CYS A 25 -11.28 3.33 1.18
C CYS A 25 -12.36 2.49 0.49
N HIS A 26 -13.56 3.03 0.40
CA HIS A 26 -14.70 2.32 -0.16
C HIS A 26 -14.94 2.64 -1.64
N CYS A 27 -13.95 3.19 -2.35
CA CYS A 27 -14.07 3.37 -3.80
C CYS A 27 -14.19 2.00 -4.49
N SER A 28 -14.58 2.02 -5.76
CA SER A 28 -14.90 0.77 -6.48
C SER A 28 -13.76 -0.23 -6.52
N ILE A 29 -12.51 0.24 -6.58
CA ILE A 29 -11.37 -0.66 -6.66
C ILE A 29 -10.81 -1.02 -5.27
N CYS A 30 -10.70 -0.04 -4.37
CA CYS A 30 -10.09 -0.29 -3.05
C CYS A 30 -10.91 -1.25 -2.21
N ARG A 31 -12.25 -1.17 -2.27
CA ARG A 31 -13.09 -2.13 -1.55
C ARG A 31 -12.95 -3.56 -2.08
N ARG A 32 -12.65 -3.70 -3.38
CA ARG A 32 -12.42 -5.01 -3.99
C ARG A 32 -11.07 -5.58 -3.63
N TYR A 33 -10.06 -4.72 -3.50
CA TYR A 33 -8.75 -5.14 -3.00
C TYR A 33 -8.82 -5.58 -1.53
N GLY A 34 -9.71 -4.99 -0.75
CA GLY A 34 -9.73 -5.19 0.70
C GLY A 34 -8.52 -4.57 1.38
N ALA A 35 -7.90 -3.59 0.76
CA ALA A 35 -6.70 -2.96 1.30
C ALA A 35 -7.02 -1.99 2.42
N LEU A 36 -6.11 -1.88 3.38
CA LEU A 36 -6.10 -0.82 4.37
C LEU A 36 -4.84 0.00 4.13
N TRP A 37 -5.03 1.24 3.67
CA TRP A 37 -3.92 2.05 3.19
C TRP A 37 -3.28 2.86 4.32
N ALA A 38 -1.98 2.69 4.51
CA ALA A 38 -1.16 3.56 5.33
C ALA A 38 -0.41 4.50 4.40
N TYR A 39 -0.51 5.81 4.64
CA TYR A 39 0.08 6.81 3.76
C TYR A 39 1.40 7.30 4.32
N TYR A 40 2.39 7.39 3.46
CA TYR A 40 3.74 7.85 3.80
C TYR A 40 4.28 8.73 2.68
N ALA A 41 5.19 9.63 3.04
CA ALA A 41 6.04 10.25 2.02
C ALA A 41 6.93 9.17 1.41
N PRO A 42 7.17 9.17 0.08
CA PRO A 42 7.94 8.09 -0.57
C PRO A 42 9.33 7.88 0.03
N GLY A 43 9.98 8.93 0.50
CA GLY A 43 11.29 8.80 1.14
C GLY A 43 11.29 8.04 2.46
N ARG A 44 10.13 7.77 3.04
CA ARG A 44 9.98 7.00 4.28
C ARG A 44 9.69 5.53 4.02
N VAL A 45 9.59 5.13 2.77
CA VAL A 45 9.25 3.76 2.37
C VAL A 45 10.37 3.20 1.51
N ARG A 46 10.77 1.98 1.83
CA ARG A 46 11.77 1.25 1.06
C ARG A 46 11.12 0.01 0.47
N VAL A 47 11.09 -0.06 -0.85
CA VAL A 47 10.54 -1.22 -1.57
C VAL A 47 11.67 -2.20 -1.85
N LEU A 48 11.47 -3.47 -1.53
CA LEU A 48 12.48 -4.51 -1.66
C LEU A 48 11.96 -5.70 -2.48
N PRO A 49 12.60 -6.05 -3.57
CA PRO A 49 13.72 -5.34 -4.21
C PRO A 49 13.30 -4.00 -4.79
N ALA A 50 14.27 -3.15 -5.14
CA ALA A 50 13.97 -1.80 -5.66
C ALA A 50 13.10 -1.84 -6.92
N GLU A 51 13.28 -2.88 -7.74
CA GLU A 51 12.41 -3.16 -8.88
C GLU A 51 11.61 -4.42 -8.55
N PRO A 52 10.48 -4.28 -7.84
CA PRO A 52 9.77 -5.45 -7.35
C PRO A 52 9.08 -6.22 -8.47
N PRO A 53 8.94 -7.56 -8.33
CA PRO A 53 8.23 -8.37 -9.32
C PRO A 53 6.72 -8.17 -9.20
N THR A 54 6.25 -7.02 -9.64
CA THR A 54 4.84 -6.65 -9.55
C THR A 54 4.24 -6.43 -10.93
N ASP A 55 2.94 -6.69 -11.03
CA ASP A 55 2.12 -6.17 -12.10
C ASP A 55 1.37 -4.95 -11.57
N VAL A 56 1.00 -4.05 -12.46
CA VAL A 56 0.39 -2.78 -12.08
C VAL A 56 -0.98 -2.61 -12.71
N TYR A 57 -1.80 -1.81 -12.06
CA TYR A 57 -3.10 -1.43 -12.56
C TYR A 57 -3.27 0.07 -12.42
N VAL A 58 -3.63 0.71 -13.51
CA VAL A 58 -3.90 2.15 -13.57
C VAL A 58 -5.27 2.34 -14.19
N TRP A 59 -6.14 3.11 -13.53
CA TRP A 59 -7.53 3.27 -13.98
C TRP A 59 -8.06 4.67 -13.64
N GLY A 60 -9.27 4.94 -14.09
CA GLY A 60 -9.95 6.21 -13.81
C GLY A 60 -9.16 7.40 -14.32
N GLU A 61 -8.88 8.35 -13.46
CA GLU A 61 -8.11 9.55 -13.81
C GLU A 61 -6.61 9.27 -13.96
N ARG A 62 -6.20 8.01 -13.73
CA ARG A 62 -4.82 7.55 -13.90
C ARG A 62 -3.82 8.28 -13.01
N THR A 63 -4.26 8.59 -11.79
CA THR A 63 -3.43 9.32 -10.83
C THR A 63 -2.59 8.41 -9.95
N LEU A 64 -2.92 7.11 -9.90
CA LEU A 64 -2.23 6.13 -9.07
C LEU A 64 -1.84 4.92 -9.90
N THR A 65 -0.66 4.37 -9.59
CA THR A 65 -0.23 3.07 -10.10
C THR A 65 -0.24 2.09 -8.94
N THR A 66 -1.15 1.12 -8.98
CA THR A 66 -1.28 0.13 -7.92
C THR A 66 -0.52 -1.12 -8.27
N HIS A 67 0.32 -1.58 -7.35
CA HIS A 67 1.19 -2.74 -7.52
C HIS A 67 0.63 -3.97 -6.81
N ARG A 68 0.70 -5.11 -7.47
CA ARG A 68 0.40 -6.41 -6.86
C ARG A 68 1.54 -7.37 -7.15
N CYS A 69 1.82 -8.26 -6.22
CA CYS A 69 2.85 -9.28 -6.41
C CYS A 69 2.47 -10.17 -7.59
N ARG A 70 3.42 -10.37 -8.51
CA ARG A 70 3.18 -11.19 -9.70
C ARG A 70 2.99 -12.66 -9.34
N GLU A 71 3.58 -13.12 -8.25
CA GLU A 71 3.53 -14.52 -7.84
C GLU A 71 2.30 -14.85 -7.00
N CYS A 72 2.03 -14.08 -5.93
CA CYS A 72 0.94 -14.41 -5.01
C CYS A 72 -0.29 -13.52 -5.17
N GLY A 73 -0.19 -12.44 -5.94
CA GLY A 73 -1.33 -11.56 -6.21
C GLY A 73 -1.67 -10.54 -5.13
N CYS A 74 -0.95 -10.53 -4.01
CA CYS A 74 -1.23 -9.57 -2.95
C CYS A 74 -0.97 -8.14 -3.42
N VAL A 75 -1.96 -7.26 -3.21
CA VAL A 75 -1.79 -5.84 -3.48
C VAL A 75 -0.87 -5.27 -2.41
N SER A 76 0.24 -4.68 -2.82
CA SER A 76 1.29 -4.26 -1.90
C SER A 76 1.29 -2.75 -1.63
N HIS A 77 1.22 -1.95 -2.66
CA HIS A 77 1.32 -0.50 -2.53
C HIS A 77 0.84 0.19 -3.79
N TRP A 78 0.63 1.49 -3.68
CA TRP A 78 0.43 2.33 -4.85
C TRP A 78 1.39 3.51 -4.78
N VAL A 79 1.77 4.01 -5.96
CA VAL A 79 2.55 5.24 -6.11
C VAL A 79 1.76 6.20 -6.99
N ALA A 80 1.97 7.51 -6.78
CA ALA A 80 1.34 8.51 -7.63
C ALA A 80 2.01 8.51 -9.00
N THR A 81 1.21 8.72 -10.04
CA THR A 81 1.75 8.82 -11.40
C THR A 81 2.47 10.14 -11.63
N ASP A 82 2.07 11.20 -10.89
CA ASP A 82 2.74 12.49 -10.96
C ASP A 82 3.84 12.54 -9.91
N PRO A 83 5.11 12.70 -10.31
CA PRO A 83 6.23 12.72 -9.37
C PRO A 83 6.21 13.90 -8.39
N VAL A 84 5.40 14.92 -8.64
CA VAL A 84 5.24 16.04 -7.72
C VAL A 84 4.44 15.65 -6.48
N VAL A 85 3.58 14.63 -6.59
CA VAL A 85 2.80 14.14 -5.46
C VAL A 85 3.71 13.41 -4.49
N ASP A 86 3.76 13.87 -3.25
CA ASP A 86 4.68 13.38 -2.23
C ASP A 86 4.04 12.39 -1.26
N TRP A 87 3.16 11.56 -1.76
CA TRP A 87 2.48 10.52 -0.97
C TRP A 87 2.46 9.21 -1.73
N MET A 88 2.53 8.12 -0.97
CA MET A 88 2.26 6.78 -1.48
C MET A 88 1.45 6.01 -0.44
N GLY A 89 0.77 4.97 -0.88
CA GLY A 89 0.01 4.09 0.00
C GLY A 89 0.67 2.74 0.14
N VAL A 90 0.79 2.26 1.37
CA VAL A 90 1.27 0.91 1.69
C VAL A 90 0.08 0.13 2.24
N ASN A 91 -0.12 -1.09 1.74
CA ASN A 91 -1.20 -1.93 2.24
C ASN A 91 -0.84 -2.46 3.63
N ALA A 92 -1.42 -1.87 4.66
CA ALA A 92 -1.12 -2.21 6.05
C ALA A 92 -1.58 -3.63 6.43
N ARG A 93 -2.43 -4.27 5.63
CA ARG A 93 -2.79 -5.68 5.86
C ARG A 93 -1.60 -6.60 5.68
N LEU A 94 -0.54 -6.15 5.03
CA LEU A 94 0.69 -6.92 4.84
C LEU A 94 1.68 -6.73 6.00
N MET A 95 1.35 -5.88 6.95
CA MET A 95 2.14 -5.68 8.18
C MET A 95 1.76 -6.74 9.21
N ASP A 96 2.57 -6.84 10.26
CA ASP A 96 2.27 -7.70 11.40
C ASP A 96 0.88 -7.35 11.95
N PRO A 97 0.03 -8.34 12.25
CA PRO A 97 -1.31 -8.08 12.78
C PRO A 97 -1.34 -7.20 14.04
N GLU A 98 -0.32 -7.27 14.88
CA GLU A 98 -0.24 -6.42 16.08
C GLU A 98 -0.03 -4.96 15.73
N VAL A 99 0.74 -4.68 14.67
CA VAL A 99 0.94 -3.33 14.18
C VAL A 99 -0.37 -2.78 13.63
N LEU A 100 -1.06 -3.57 12.84
CA LEU A 100 -2.34 -3.15 12.26
C LEU A 100 -3.41 -2.94 13.34
N ALA A 101 -3.46 -3.82 14.34
CA ALA A 101 -4.45 -3.71 15.42
C ALA A 101 -4.30 -2.43 16.24
N ALA A 102 -3.10 -1.88 16.32
CA ALA A 102 -2.83 -0.65 17.05
C ALA A 102 -3.21 0.61 16.26
N ALA A 103 -3.46 0.50 14.97
CA ALA A 103 -3.81 1.63 14.11
C ALA A 103 -5.30 1.92 14.19
N ARG A 104 -5.64 3.22 14.11
CA ARG A 104 -7.05 3.62 13.98
C ARG A 104 -7.48 3.46 12.52
N VAL A 105 -8.67 2.93 12.31
CA VAL A 105 -9.20 2.75 10.95
C VAL A 105 -10.12 3.93 10.61
N TYR A 106 -9.80 4.62 9.54
CA TYR A 106 -10.64 5.67 8.97
C TYR A 106 -11.37 5.12 7.76
N HIS A 107 -12.69 5.25 7.76
CA HIS A 107 -13.52 4.78 6.64
C HIS A 107 -13.76 5.94 5.68
N SER A 108 -13.27 5.82 4.45
CA SER A 108 -13.44 6.82 3.41
C SER A 108 -14.48 6.33 2.41
N ALA A 109 -15.39 7.21 2.02
CA ALA A 109 -16.37 6.90 0.99
C ALA A 109 -15.72 6.70 -0.38
N GLY A 110 -14.46 7.07 -0.51
CA GLY A 110 -13.77 7.09 -1.78
C GLY A 110 -14.01 8.36 -2.56
N SER A 111 -13.54 8.39 -3.78
CA SER A 111 -13.69 9.57 -4.64
C SER A 111 -14.30 9.17 -5.97
#